data_3ef4d3971e7a11481206249a320d7e57
#
_entry.id   3ef4d3971e7a11481206249a320d7e57
#
_cell.length_a   1.000
_cell.length_b   1.000
_cell.length_c   1.000
_cell.angle_alpha   90.00
_cell.angle_beta   90.00
_cell.angle_gamma   90.00
#
_symmetry.space_group_name_H-M   'P 1'
#
loop_
_entity.id
_entity.type
_entity.pdbx_description
1 polymer ?
#
loop_
_entity_poly.entity_id
_entity_poly.type
_entity_poly.pdbx_seq_one_letter_code
_entity_poly.pdbx_strand_id
1 'polypeptide(L)'
;MPATRSALKKWEQVRDFALGLPGAAEEFPWGESVAKVNKKVFVFLGVDDGSHPLGITVKLKDDAAHAHAMTSPGAGPAGYGLGKAGWVSIPLEEKGAPAAELLCDWVEESFRTIAPKKLIAELDAR
;
A
#
# COMPACT_ATOMS: atom_id res chain seq x y z
N MET A 1 -12.97 10.62 -13.24
CA MET A 1 -11.97 11.70 -13.34
C MET A 1 -10.58 11.08 -13.30
N PRO A 2 -9.68 11.47 -14.21
CA PRO A 2 -8.31 10.98 -14.11
C PRO A 2 -7.65 11.52 -12.84
N ALA A 3 -6.68 10.78 -12.33
CA ALA A 3 -5.91 11.19 -11.17
C ALA A 3 -5.16 12.49 -11.45
N THR A 4 -4.95 13.30 -10.42
CA THR A 4 -4.11 14.50 -10.55
C THR A 4 -2.67 14.04 -10.81
N ARG A 5 -1.88 14.90 -11.46
CA ARG A 5 -0.47 14.62 -11.70
C ARG A 5 0.29 14.36 -10.39
N SER A 6 -0.02 15.15 -9.37
CA SER A 6 0.60 15.01 -8.05
C SER A 6 0.29 13.64 -7.42
N ALA A 7 -0.98 13.24 -7.46
CA ALA A 7 -1.38 11.94 -6.90
C ALA A 7 -0.78 10.77 -7.68
N LEU A 8 -0.75 10.87 -9.01
CA LEU A 8 -0.17 9.83 -9.85
C LEU A 8 1.32 9.68 -9.59
N LYS A 9 2.04 10.79 -9.49
CA LYS A 9 3.48 10.78 -9.20
C LYS A 9 3.76 10.13 -7.85
N LYS A 10 2.96 10.47 -6.84
CA LYS A 10 3.05 9.87 -5.51
C LYS A 10 2.80 8.36 -5.59
N TRP A 11 1.75 7.95 -6.31
CA TRP A 11 1.40 6.54 -6.51
C TRP A 11 2.55 5.76 -7.17
N GLU A 12 3.14 6.32 -8.22
CA GLU A 12 4.27 5.70 -8.91
C GLU A 12 5.47 5.52 -7.98
N GLN A 13 5.74 6.52 -7.14
CA GLN A 13 6.83 6.46 -6.17
C GLN A 13 6.61 5.33 -5.15
N VAL A 14 5.38 5.21 -4.65
CA VAL A 14 5.02 4.15 -3.71
C VAL A 14 5.11 2.77 -4.38
N ARG A 15 4.62 2.67 -5.61
CA ARG A 15 4.69 1.43 -6.39
C ARG A 15 6.15 1.00 -6.61
N ASP A 16 7.00 1.92 -7.02
CA ASP A 16 8.41 1.62 -7.25
C ASP A 16 9.09 1.16 -5.96
N PHE A 17 8.78 1.80 -4.85
CA PHE A 17 9.29 1.40 -3.54
C PHE A 17 8.85 -0.02 -3.19
N ALA A 18 7.56 -0.32 -3.35
CA ALA A 18 7.01 -1.65 -3.03
C ALA A 18 7.67 -2.74 -3.86
N LEU A 19 7.85 -2.50 -5.16
CA LEU A 19 8.44 -3.49 -6.07
C LEU A 19 9.94 -3.64 -5.88
N GLY A 20 10.58 -2.69 -5.20
CA GLY A 20 11.99 -2.77 -4.86
C GLY A 20 12.29 -3.56 -3.59
N LEU A 21 11.26 -3.98 -2.85
CA LEU A 21 11.46 -4.77 -1.63
C LEU A 21 11.87 -6.22 -1.97
N PRO A 22 12.61 -6.90 -1.07
CA PRO A 22 13.10 -8.25 -1.35
C PRO A 22 11.97 -9.23 -1.72
N GLY A 23 12.11 -9.90 -2.86
CA GLY A 23 11.15 -10.90 -3.30
C GLY A 23 9.81 -10.34 -3.78
N ALA A 24 9.67 -9.03 -3.89
CA ALA A 24 8.42 -8.41 -4.34
C ALA A 24 8.20 -8.61 -5.84
N ALA A 25 6.95 -8.86 -6.23
CA ALA A 25 6.57 -8.98 -7.63
C ALA A 25 5.19 -8.35 -7.83
N GLU A 26 5.00 -7.72 -8.99
CA GLU A 26 3.72 -7.12 -9.35
C GLU A 26 2.85 -8.15 -10.07
N GLU A 27 1.57 -8.21 -9.73
CA GLU A 27 0.59 -9.04 -10.42
C GLU A 27 -0.71 -8.26 -10.60
N PHE A 28 -1.58 -8.75 -11.47
CA PHE A 28 -2.83 -8.09 -11.82
C PHE A 28 -3.98 -9.11 -11.78
N PRO A 29 -4.32 -9.63 -10.59
CA PRO A 29 -5.31 -10.73 -10.50
C PRO A 29 -6.70 -10.38 -11.06
N TRP A 30 -7.10 -9.13 -11.00
CA TRP A 30 -8.40 -8.67 -11.54
C TRP A 30 -8.23 -7.36 -12.31
N GLY A 31 -7.10 -7.20 -13.01
CA GLY A 31 -6.80 -5.95 -13.69
C GLY A 31 -6.26 -4.85 -12.79
N GLU A 32 -6.17 -5.09 -11.50
CA GLU A 32 -5.62 -4.13 -10.54
C GLU A 32 -4.22 -4.55 -10.13
N SER A 33 -3.33 -3.56 -10.01
CA SER A 33 -1.95 -3.81 -9.59
C SER A 33 -1.90 -4.20 -8.11
N VAL A 34 -1.20 -5.27 -7.80
CA VAL A 34 -0.87 -5.65 -6.43
C VAL A 34 0.60 -6.01 -6.37
N ALA A 35 1.23 -5.77 -5.22
CA ALA A 35 2.58 -6.27 -4.99
C ALA A 35 2.49 -7.46 -4.04
N LYS A 36 3.14 -8.56 -4.43
CA LYS A 36 3.14 -9.79 -3.65
C LYS A 36 4.55 -10.14 -3.19
N VAL A 37 4.62 -10.83 -2.07
CA VAL A 37 5.83 -11.46 -1.59
C VAL A 37 5.47 -12.87 -1.11
N ASN A 38 6.22 -13.86 -1.54
CA ASN A 38 5.97 -15.26 -1.19
C ASN A 38 4.50 -15.65 -1.49
N LYS A 39 3.99 -15.22 -2.66
CA LYS A 39 2.63 -15.50 -3.15
C LYS A 39 1.51 -14.82 -2.36
N LYS A 40 1.83 -13.90 -1.46
CA LYS A 40 0.85 -13.16 -0.67
C LYS A 40 0.89 -11.68 -0.99
N VAL A 41 -0.27 -11.05 -1.13
CA VAL A 41 -0.35 -9.61 -1.36
C VAL A 41 0.05 -8.87 -0.09
N PHE A 42 0.96 -7.90 -0.20
CA PHE A 42 1.28 -7.02 0.92
C PHE A 42 0.86 -5.57 0.67
N VAL A 43 0.55 -5.21 -0.56
CA VAL A 43 -0.08 -3.92 -0.86
C VAL A 43 -0.94 -4.04 -2.11
N PHE A 44 -2.15 -3.47 -2.04
CA PHE A 44 -3.01 -3.30 -3.19
C PHE A 44 -2.76 -1.90 -3.74
N LEU A 45 -2.32 -1.83 -4.99
CA LEU A 45 -1.98 -0.55 -5.63
C LEU A 45 -3.13 -0.02 -6.49
N GLY A 46 -4.10 -0.88 -6.83
CA GLY A 46 -5.22 -0.47 -7.66
C GLY A 46 -4.82 -0.21 -9.11
N VAL A 47 -5.58 0.62 -9.78
CA VAL A 47 -5.34 0.94 -11.19
C VAL A 47 -5.73 2.39 -11.46
N ASP A 48 -4.94 3.07 -12.29
CA ASP A 48 -5.23 4.44 -12.73
C ASP A 48 -5.95 4.38 -14.08
N ASP A 49 -7.22 3.97 -14.05
CA ASP A 49 -8.05 3.88 -15.25
C ASP A 49 -9.20 4.89 -15.26
N GLY A 50 -9.25 5.77 -14.26
CA GLY A 50 -10.31 6.76 -14.15
C GLY A 50 -11.62 6.24 -13.57
N SER A 51 -11.75 4.93 -13.36
CA SER A 51 -12.98 4.34 -12.82
C SER A 51 -13.02 4.33 -11.29
N HIS A 52 -11.86 4.40 -10.64
CA HIS A 52 -11.74 4.41 -9.19
C HIS A 52 -10.74 5.47 -8.75
N PRO A 53 -10.92 6.04 -7.55
CA PRO A 53 -9.91 6.95 -7.02
C PRO A 53 -8.57 6.23 -6.83
N LEU A 54 -7.50 6.93 -7.09
CA LEU A 54 -6.16 6.40 -6.89
C LEU A 54 -5.88 6.27 -5.39
N GLY A 55 -5.38 5.13 -4.96
CA GLY A 55 -5.09 4.89 -3.55
C GLY A 55 -4.29 3.62 -3.36
N ILE A 56 -3.95 3.33 -2.11
CA ILE A 56 -3.28 2.09 -1.74
C ILE A 56 -4.01 1.44 -0.56
N THR A 57 -3.83 0.12 -0.41
CA THR A 57 -4.37 -0.62 0.72
C THR A 57 -3.24 -1.45 1.31
N VAL A 58 -2.99 -1.26 2.60
CA VAL A 58 -1.88 -1.91 3.32
C VAL A 58 -2.38 -2.54 4.61
N LYS A 59 -1.67 -3.58 5.07
CA LYS A 59 -2.00 -4.25 6.33
C LYS A 59 -1.13 -3.71 7.44
N LEU A 60 -1.74 -3.10 8.45
CA LEU A 60 -1.05 -2.48 9.56
C LEU A 60 -1.48 -3.14 10.88
N LYS A 61 -0.62 -3.98 11.42
CA LYS A 61 -0.87 -4.67 12.69
C LYS A 61 -0.49 -3.83 13.90
N ASP A 62 0.44 -2.91 13.74
CA ASP A 62 0.81 -2.00 14.82
C ASP A 62 -0.33 -1.03 15.09
N ASP A 63 -0.82 -0.99 16.32
CA ASP A 63 -1.97 -0.16 16.67
C ASP A 63 -1.73 1.33 16.39
N ALA A 64 -0.53 1.82 16.68
CA ALA A 64 -0.20 3.23 16.45
C ALA A 64 -0.16 3.55 14.96
N ALA A 65 0.46 2.71 14.15
CA ALA A 65 0.52 2.89 12.70
C ALA A 65 -0.89 2.80 12.09
N HIS A 66 -1.68 1.84 12.52
CA HIS A 66 -3.07 1.66 12.07
C HIS A 66 -3.91 2.92 12.38
N ALA A 67 -3.86 3.37 13.63
CA ALA A 67 -4.60 4.56 14.04
C ALA A 67 -4.16 5.79 13.26
N HIS A 68 -2.85 5.96 13.04
CA HIS A 68 -2.32 7.08 12.26
C HIS A 68 -2.83 7.03 10.81
N ALA A 69 -2.77 5.85 10.19
CA ALA A 69 -3.25 5.69 8.81
C ALA A 69 -4.74 6.01 8.69
N MET A 70 -5.54 5.62 9.68
CA MET A 70 -6.98 5.88 9.69
C MET A 70 -7.33 7.36 9.82
N THR A 71 -6.40 8.21 10.25
CA THR A 71 -6.61 9.66 10.29
C THR A 71 -6.42 10.32 8.93
N SER A 72 -5.88 9.60 7.94
CA SER A 72 -5.68 10.16 6.60
C SER A 72 -7.03 10.49 5.97
N PRO A 73 -7.15 11.62 5.24
CA PRO A 73 -8.42 12.00 4.61
C PRO A 73 -8.97 10.88 3.73
N GLY A 74 -10.21 10.49 3.98
CA GLY A 74 -10.88 9.44 3.21
C GLY A 74 -10.45 8.01 3.53
N ALA A 75 -9.48 7.83 4.44
CA ALA A 75 -9.04 6.49 4.81
C ALA A 75 -10.08 5.73 5.62
N GLY A 76 -10.10 4.42 5.48
CA GLY A 76 -11.00 3.57 6.21
C GLY A 76 -10.60 2.11 6.13
N PRO A 77 -11.31 1.23 6.86
CA PRO A 77 -11.03 -0.20 6.77
C PRO A 77 -11.29 -0.70 5.34
N ALA A 78 -10.44 -1.59 4.86
CA ALA A 78 -10.60 -2.16 3.53
C ALA A 78 -11.86 -3.02 3.47
N GLY A 79 -12.46 -3.12 2.28
CA GLY A 79 -13.67 -3.88 2.06
C GLY A 79 -13.47 -5.39 2.15
N TYR A 80 -14.56 -6.14 1.95
CA TYR A 80 -14.57 -7.60 1.91
C TYR A 80 -14.03 -8.26 3.20
N GLY A 81 -14.22 -7.59 4.35
CA GLY A 81 -13.77 -8.13 5.63
C GLY A 81 -12.29 -7.98 5.93
N LEU A 82 -11.52 -7.43 5.00
CA LEU A 82 -10.08 -7.24 5.17
C LEU A 82 -9.75 -6.27 6.30
N GLY A 83 -10.64 -5.31 6.56
CA GLY A 83 -10.44 -4.35 7.65
C GLY A 83 -10.26 -5.01 9.01
N LYS A 84 -10.91 -6.14 9.24
CA LYS A 84 -10.79 -6.90 10.50
C LYS A 84 -9.38 -7.45 10.69
N ALA A 85 -8.66 -7.70 9.61
CA ALA A 85 -7.29 -8.19 9.65
C ALA A 85 -6.24 -7.07 9.66
N GLY A 86 -6.68 -5.81 9.74
CA GLY A 86 -5.80 -4.65 9.81
C GLY A 86 -5.53 -3.95 8.49
N TRP A 87 -6.24 -4.32 7.43
CA TRP A 87 -6.07 -3.66 6.13
C TRP A 87 -6.76 -2.30 6.11
N VAL A 88 -6.03 -1.29 5.67
CA VAL A 88 -6.50 0.10 5.60
C VAL A 88 -6.37 0.61 4.18
N SER A 89 -7.45 1.18 3.65
CA SER A 89 -7.45 1.83 2.33
C SER A 89 -7.18 3.32 2.51
N ILE A 90 -6.21 3.85 1.77
CA ILE A 90 -5.76 5.24 1.87
C ILE A 90 -5.84 5.89 0.50
N PRO A 91 -6.79 6.83 0.29
CA PRO A 91 -6.87 7.56 -0.97
C PRO A 91 -5.70 8.52 -1.14
N LEU A 92 -5.19 8.65 -2.36
CA LEU A 92 -4.07 9.55 -2.66
C LEU A 92 -4.51 10.87 -3.27
N GLU A 93 -5.75 10.97 -3.72
CA GLU A 93 -6.26 12.18 -4.39
C GLU A 93 -6.92 13.16 -3.44
N GLU A 94 -7.15 12.76 -2.19
CA GLU A 94 -7.76 13.63 -1.20
C GLU A 94 -6.82 14.75 -0.79
N LYS A 95 -7.37 15.94 -0.56
CA LYS A 95 -6.60 17.06 -0.04
C LYS A 95 -6.07 16.69 1.35
N GLY A 96 -4.77 16.86 1.56
CA GLY A 96 -4.15 16.47 2.81
C GLY A 96 -3.72 15.02 2.88
N ALA A 97 -3.75 14.29 1.75
CA ALA A 97 -3.28 12.91 1.72
C ALA A 97 -1.82 12.81 2.20
N PRO A 98 -1.44 11.67 2.82
CA PRO A 98 -0.08 11.52 3.36
C PRO A 98 1.00 11.68 2.29
N ALA A 99 2.18 12.12 2.71
CA ALA A 99 3.34 12.23 1.84
C ALA A 99 3.80 10.83 1.41
N ALA A 100 4.49 10.76 0.27
CA ALA A 100 4.98 9.48 -0.26
C ALA A 100 5.89 8.74 0.72
N GLU A 101 6.74 9.47 1.45
CA GLU A 101 7.64 8.86 2.44
C GLU A 101 6.86 8.11 3.53
N LEU A 102 5.78 8.70 4.02
CA LEU A 102 4.95 8.05 5.05
C LEU A 102 4.22 6.84 4.47
N LEU A 103 3.72 6.96 3.23
CA LEU A 103 3.08 5.84 2.55
C LEU A 103 4.06 4.69 2.35
N CYS A 104 5.30 4.99 1.99
CA CYS A 104 6.34 3.97 1.85
C CYS A 104 6.63 3.28 3.18
N ASP A 105 6.64 4.03 4.30
CA ASP A 105 6.81 3.44 5.63
C ASP A 105 5.69 2.44 5.93
N TRP A 106 4.45 2.78 5.58
CA TRP A 106 3.32 1.87 5.80
C TRP A 106 3.36 0.66 4.86
N VAL A 107 3.85 0.83 3.62
CA VAL A 107 4.07 -0.29 2.72
C VAL A 107 5.12 -1.24 3.30
N GLU A 108 6.22 -0.70 3.83
CA GLU A 108 7.25 -1.51 4.47
C GLU A 108 6.70 -2.24 5.69
N GLU A 109 5.89 -1.59 6.51
CA GLU A 109 5.22 -2.19 7.66
C GLU A 109 4.37 -3.39 7.21
N SER A 110 3.60 -3.21 6.14
CA SER A 110 2.78 -4.28 5.57
C SER A 110 3.64 -5.43 5.06
N PHE A 111 4.74 -5.11 4.38
CA PHE A 111 5.71 -6.11 3.91
C PHE A 111 6.26 -6.91 5.10
N ARG A 112 6.69 -6.24 6.17
CA ARG A 112 7.25 -6.90 7.35
C ARG A 112 6.24 -7.79 8.07
N THR A 113 4.96 -7.46 7.95
CA THR A 113 3.88 -8.26 8.53
C THR A 113 3.66 -9.57 7.75
N ILE A 114 3.86 -9.55 6.43
CA ILE A 114 3.47 -10.64 5.52
C ILE A 114 4.66 -11.46 5.04
N ALA A 115 5.83 -10.83 4.84
CA ALA A 115 6.99 -11.50 4.28
C ALA A 115 7.59 -12.54 5.23
N PRO A 116 8.22 -13.60 4.67
CA PRO A 116 8.97 -14.54 5.51
C PRO A 116 10.17 -13.85 6.16
N LYS A 117 10.58 -14.36 7.29
CA LYS A 117 11.71 -13.79 8.06
C LYS A 117 12.98 -13.66 7.23
N LYS A 118 13.23 -14.58 6.32
CA LYS A 118 14.40 -14.55 5.43
C LYS A 118 14.44 -13.26 4.61
N LEU A 119 13.31 -12.87 4.04
CA LEU A 119 13.23 -11.66 3.20
C LEU A 119 13.27 -10.40 4.04
N ILE A 120 12.73 -10.43 5.24
CA ILE A 120 12.83 -9.31 6.17
C ILE A 120 14.31 -9.10 6.56
N ALA A 121 15.06 -10.20 6.78
CA ALA A 121 16.48 -10.12 7.06
C ALA A 121 17.26 -9.52 5.89
N GLU A 122 16.91 -9.85 4.66
CA GLU A 122 17.53 -9.26 3.48
C GLU A 122 17.29 -7.74 3.41
N LEU A 123 16.06 -7.31 3.75
CA LEU A 123 15.74 -5.89 3.80
C LEU A 123 16.58 -5.18 4.87
N ASP A 124 16.69 -5.77 6.04
CA ASP A 124 17.46 -5.19 7.15
C ASP A 124 18.96 -5.13 6.87
N ALA A 125 19.44 -5.95 5.96
CA ALA A 125 20.86 -5.99 5.58
C ALA A 125 21.24 -4.93 4.54
N ARG A 126 20.29 -4.20 3.99
CA ARG A 126 20.54 -3.16 2.99
C ARG A 126 21.15 -1.90 3.59
#